data_ceccda06c785ec743b629f6cc7319302
#
_entry.id   ceccda06c785ec743b629f6cc7319302
#
_cell.length_a   1.000
_cell.length_b   1.000
_cell.length_c   1.000
_cell.angle_alpha   90.00
_cell.angle_beta   90.00
_cell.angle_gamma   90.00
#
_symmetry.space_group_name_H-M   'P 1'
#
loop_
_entity.id
_entity.type
_entity.pdbx_description
1 polymer ?
#
loop_
_entity_poly.entity_id
_entity_poly.type
_entity_poly.pdbx_seq_one_letter_code
_entity_poly.pdbx_strand_id
1 'polypeptide(L)'
;YISINNQKKNVALGRENILKNKKKYLKEELFDIFFNISPTSFFQINKEQTIKLYAKAMEFFDNIENKTIVDAYSGTGTIAMLLSNKAKKIYGIESVESATRDAKKTAKENKISNIEFINGKMEIELEKLIKKGTEIDGIIFDPPRKGIDEKILKEVAKQGIKDIVYVSCNPSTFARDMKILSGFGYKLIKVQPVDMFPQTNHIELVGKIMLMEEKC
;
A
#
# COMPACT_ATOMS: atom_id res chain seq x y z
N TYR A 1 18.12 10.62 14.93
CA TYR A 1 17.86 11.90 14.24
C TYR A 1 17.24 12.93 15.18
N ILE A 2 17.52 14.21 14.91
CA ILE A 2 16.77 15.35 15.44
C ILE A 2 15.99 15.93 14.27
N SER A 3 14.67 16.04 14.41
CA SER A 3 13.79 16.67 13.41
C SER A 3 13.46 18.08 13.86
N ILE A 4 13.82 19.07 13.04
CA ILE A 4 13.55 20.49 13.33
C ILE A 4 12.24 20.89 12.64
N ASN A 5 11.21 21.14 13.45
CA ASN A 5 9.89 21.53 12.94
C ASN A 5 9.61 23.00 13.24
N ASN A 6 9.83 23.84 12.24
CA ASN A 6 9.50 25.28 12.26
C ASN A 6 8.16 25.60 11.58
N GLN A 7 7.33 24.58 11.31
CA GLN A 7 6.05 24.76 10.60
C GLN A 7 4.93 25.06 11.60
N LYS A 8 4.08 26.04 11.31
CA LYS A 8 2.87 26.37 12.08
C LYS A 8 1.71 25.37 11.85
N LYS A 9 1.99 24.22 11.23
CA LYS A 9 0.99 23.17 10.92
C LYS A 9 1.13 22.01 11.89
N ASN A 10 0.05 21.29 12.13
CA ASN A 10 0.01 20.10 13.00
C ASN A 10 0.71 18.89 12.32
N VAL A 11 2.03 19.00 12.11
CA VAL A 11 2.87 18.00 11.49
C VAL A 11 3.93 17.60 12.50
N ALA A 12 4.05 16.30 12.77
CA ALA A 12 4.97 15.77 13.79
C ALA A 12 6.46 15.91 13.38
N LEU A 13 6.77 15.79 12.08
CA LEU A 13 8.13 15.84 11.57
C LEU A 13 8.42 17.16 10.87
N GLY A 14 9.60 17.72 11.14
CA GLY A 14 10.11 18.88 10.44
C GLY A 14 10.68 18.56 9.06
N ARG A 15 10.97 19.61 8.29
CA ARG A 15 11.61 19.45 6.98
C ARG A 15 13.09 19.11 7.07
N GLU A 16 13.73 19.49 8.16
CA GLU A 16 15.16 19.25 8.39
C GLU A 16 15.33 18.11 9.40
N ASN A 17 16.10 17.09 9.02
CA ASN A 17 16.40 15.93 9.84
C ASN A 17 17.90 15.76 9.97
N ILE A 18 18.46 16.03 11.17
CA ILE A 18 19.88 15.99 11.45
C ILE A 18 20.24 14.62 12.04
N LEU A 19 21.13 13.89 11.36
CA LEU A 19 21.66 12.62 11.86
C LEU A 19 22.59 12.87 13.05
N LYS A 20 22.28 12.30 14.21
CA LYS A 20 23.08 12.43 15.45
C LYS A 20 23.96 11.22 15.78
N ASN A 21 23.68 10.08 15.16
CA ASN A 21 24.51 8.89 15.31
C ASN A 21 24.89 8.29 13.95
N LYS A 22 25.75 7.26 13.94
CA LYS A 22 26.23 6.65 12.68
C LYS A 22 25.17 5.82 11.93
N LYS A 23 24.03 5.48 12.54
CA LYS A 23 22.99 4.65 11.92
C LYS A 23 22.02 5.54 11.17
N LYS A 24 22.02 5.44 9.85
CA LYS A 24 21.13 6.22 8.95
C LYS A 24 19.68 5.68 8.88
N TYR A 25 19.50 4.40 9.18
CA TYR A 25 18.23 3.68 9.07
C TYR A 25 17.94 2.90 10.35
N LEU A 26 16.69 2.79 10.70
CA LEU A 26 16.18 1.73 11.57
C LEU A 26 16.03 0.48 10.69
N LYS A 27 16.47 -0.68 11.21
CA LYS A 27 16.23 -1.97 10.55
C LYS A 27 15.15 -2.72 11.31
N GLU A 28 14.12 -3.11 10.58
CA GLU A 28 13.02 -3.95 11.08
C GLU A 28 12.89 -5.18 10.20
N GLU A 29 12.42 -6.28 10.80
CA GLU A 29 12.22 -7.55 10.12
C GLU A 29 10.73 -7.93 10.19
N LEU A 30 10.12 -8.21 9.04
CA LEU A 30 8.78 -8.75 8.89
C LEU A 30 8.82 -9.87 7.84
N PHE A 31 8.31 -11.07 8.19
CA PHE A 31 8.24 -12.22 7.27
C PHE A 31 9.58 -12.52 6.58
N ASP A 32 10.68 -12.54 7.34
CA ASP A 32 12.04 -12.79 6.87
C ASP A 32 12.60 -11.73 5.88
N ILE A 33 11.92 -10.59 5.75
CA ILE A 33 12.38 -9.44 4.96
C ILE A 33 12.89 -8.36 5.89
N PHE A 34 14.12 -7.89 5.64
CA PHE A 34 14.75 -6.80 6.40
C PHE A 34 14.47 -5.46 5.73
N PHE A 35 13.74 -4.59 6.42
CA PHE A 35 13.37 -3.25 5.96
C PHE A 35 14.33 -2.20 6.48
N ASN A 36 14.70 -1.25 5.61
CA ASN A 36 15.42 -0.04 5.99
C ASN A 36 14.44 1.11 6.08
N ILE A 37 14.29 1.69 7.26
CA ILE A 37 13.31 2.74 7.55
C ILE A 37 14.05 4.03 7.81
N SER A 38 13.85 5.05 6.97
CA SER A 38 14.35 6.40 7.20
C SER A 38 13.43 7.20 8.14
N PRO A 39 13.91 8.30 8.73
CA PRO A 39 13.13 9.07 9.70
C PRO A 39 11.81 9.64 9.18
N THR A 40 11.71 9.81 7.87
CA THR A 40 10.53 10.41 7.20
C THR A 40 9.62 9.39 6.55
N SER A 41 10.01 8.11 6.58
CA SER A 41 9.20 7.02 6.02
C SER A 41 8.22 6.49 7.07
N PHE A 42 6.99 6.25 6.66
CA PHE A 42 6.02 5.58 7.52
C PHE A 42 6.32 4.08 7.58
N PHE A 43 6.19 3.53 8.77
CA PHE A 43 6.23 2.09 9.03
C PHE A 43 5.31 1.77 10.21
N GLN A 44 4.60 0.64 10.14
CA GLN A 44 3.67 0.23 11.19
C GLN A 44 4.41 -0.06 12.51
N ILE A 45 3.95 0.53 13.62
CA ILE A 45 4.65 0.47 14.91
C ILE A 45 4.30 -0.77 15.75
N ASN A 46 3.12 -1.35 15.57
CA ASN A 46 2.72 -2.58 16.26
C ASN A 46 3.06 -3.79 15.39
N LYS A 47 4.27 -4.35 15.57
CA LYS A 47 4.79 -5.44 14.76
C LYS A 47 3.88 -6.67 14.73
N GLU A 48 3.35 -7.08 15.88
CA GLU A 48 2.50 -8.27 15.97
C GLU A 48 1.19 -8.12 15.20
N GLN A 49 0.53 -6.96 15.33
CA GLN A 49 -0.70 -6.70 14.60
C GLN A 49 -0.43 -6.41 13.13
N THR A 50 0.71 -5.83 12.78
CA THR A 50 1.15 -5.62 11.39
C THR A 50 1.30 -6.96 10.67
N ILE A 51 1.89 -7.96 11.33
CA ILE A 51 1.99 -9.32 10.78
C ILE A 51 0.59 -9.89 10.50
N LYS A 52 -0.37 -9.74 11.41
CA LYS A 52 -1.75 -10.21 11.21
C LYS A 52 -2.45 -9.46 10.07
N LEU A 53 -2.29 -8.13 10.02
CA LEU A 53 -2.89 -7.28 8.99
C LEU A 53 -2.39 -7.68 7.60
N TYR A 54 -1.07 -7.76 7.42
CA TYR A 54 -0.48 -8.08 6.12
C TYR A 54 -0.64 -9.55 5.76
N ALA A 55 -0.60 -10.48 6.72
CA ALA A 55 -0.95 -11.88 6.46
C ALA A 55 -2.37 -12.00 5.90
N LYS A 56 -3.33 -11.23 6.46
CA LYS A 56 -4.70 -11.20 5.95
C LYS A 56 -4.82 -10.56 4.58
N ALA A 57 -4.07 -9.50 4.32
CA ALA A 57 -4.01 -8.88 2.99
C ALA A 57 -3.46 -9.86 1.94
N MET A 58 -2.41 -10.59 2.26
CA MET A 58 -1.84 -11.63 1.39
C MET A 58 -2.79 -12.83 1.19
N GLU A 59 -3.55 -13.22 2.23
CA GLU A 59 -4.58 -14.29 2.13
C GLU A 59 -5.72 -13.85 1.20
N PHE A 60 -6.13 -12.58 1.29
CA PHE A 60 -7.20 -12.05 0.45
C PHE A 60 -6.74 -11.83 -1.00
N PHE A 61 -5.45 -11.69 -1.23
CA PHE A 61 -4.84 -11.60 -2.54
C PHE A 61 -4.36 -12.99 -3.01
N ASP A 62 -5.29 -13.92 -3.10
CA ASP A 62 -5.03 -15.30 -3.52
C ASP A 62 -4.90 -15.41 -5.06
N ASN A 63 -4.27 -16.50 -5.54
CA ASN A 63 -4.12 -16.82 -6.97
C ASN A 63 -3.46 -15.70 -7.81
N ILE A 64 -2.36 -15.12 -7.29
CA ILE A 64 -1.60 -14.08 -7.97
C ILE A 64 -0.36 -14.60 -8.72
N GLU A 65 -0.18 -15.92 -8.78
CA GLU A 65 0.87 -16.52 -9.59
C GLU A 65 0.71 -16.10 -11.05
N ASN A 66 1.84 -15.68 -11.66
CA ASN A 66 1.88 -15.16 -13.02
C ASN A 66 1.11 -13.86 -13.29
N LYS A 67 0.62 -13.17 -12.26
CA LYS A 67 -0.13 -11.92 -12.36
C LYS A 67 0.74 -10.67 -12.16
N THR A 68 0.29 -9.59 -12.78
CA THR A 68 0.84 -8.24 -12.57
C THR A 68 -0.02 -7.49 -11.56
N ILE A 69 0.60 -7.04 -10.48
CA ILE A 69 -0.07 -6.38 -9.36
C ILE A 69 0.41 -4.94 -9.21
N VAL A 70 -0.49 -4.04 -8.84
CA VAL A 70 -0.14 -2.69 -8.41
C VAL A 70 -0.30 -2.59 -6.90
N ASP A 71 0.77 -2.22 -6.19
CA ASP A 71 0.74 -1.80 -4.80
C ASP A 71 0.62 -0.27 -4.76
N ALA A 72 -0.58 0.21 -4.53
CA ALA A 72 -0.93 1.62 -4.52
C ALA A 72 -0.73 2.23 -3.13
N TYR A 73 -0.05 3.35 -3.08
CA TYR A 73 0.41 3.97 -1.82
C TYR A 73 1.42 3.09 -1.08
N SER A 74 2.40 2.55 -1.83
CA SER A 74 3.26 1.46 -1.38
C SER A 74 4.19 1.80 -0.19
N GLY A 75 4.35 3.07 0.17
CA GLY A 75 5.21 3.49 1.27
C GLY A 75 6.64 2.96 1.11
N THR A 76 7.13 2.25 2.12
CA THR A 76 8.44 1.57 2.09
C THR A 76 8.42 0.25 1.32
N GLY A 77 7.32 -0.07 0.64
CA GLY A 77 7.18 -1.26 -0.21
C GLY A 77 6.90 -2.54 0.55
N THR A 78 6.39 -2.46 1.78
CA THR A 78 6.20 -3.63 2.63
C THR A 78 5.29 -4.66 1.98
N ILE A 79 4.10 -4.24 1.53
CA ILE A 79 3.12 -5.16 0.94
C ILE A 79 3.63 -5.69 -0.40
N ALA A 80 4.21 -4.83 -1.26
CA ALA A 80 4.81 -5.25 -2.52
C ALA A 80 5.86 -6.37 -2.32
N MET A 81 6.74 -6.21 -1.32
CA MET A 81 7.78 -7.20 -1.04
C MET A 81 7.19 -8.52 -0.54
N LEU A 82 6.16 -8.47 0.30
CA LEU A 82 5.48 -9.68 0.79
C LEU A 82 4.77 -10.44 -0.33
N LEU A 83 4.25 -9.75 -1.34
CA LEU A 83 3.60 -10.37 -2.50
C LEU A 83 4.59 -10.84 -3.56
N SER A 84 5.86 -10.42 -3.49
CA SER A 84 6.84 -10.65 -4.56
C SER A 84 7.17 -12.12 -4.82
N ASN A 85 7.06 -12.96 -3.79
CA ASN A 85 7.32 -14.39 -3.91
C ASN A 85 6.22 -15.16 -4.68
N LYS A 86 5.07 -14.54 -4.92
CA LYS A 86 3.92 -15.14 -5.61
C LYS A 86 3.62 -14.46 -6.94
N ALA A 87 3.73 -13.14 -7.03
CA ALA A 87 3.37 -12.39 -8.22
C ALA A 87 4.46 -12.45 -9.31
N LYS A 88 4.05 -12.39 -10.58
CA LYS A 88 4.97 -12.27 -11.73
C LYS A 88 5.68 -10.92 -11.72
N LYS A 89 4.95 -9.84 -11.56
CA LYS A 89 5.44 -8.46 -11.55
C LYS A 89 4.64 -7.61 -10.59
N ILE A 90 5.30 -6.69 -9.89
CA ILE A 90 4.64 -5.73 -9.01
C ILE A 90 5.12 -4.32 -9.37
N TYR A 91 4.19 -3.38 -9.41
CA TYR A 91 4.46 -1.96 -9.49
C TYR A 91 4.07 -1.30 -8.17
N GLY A 92 5.05 -0.82 -7.40
CA GLY A 92 4.80 -0.06 -6.17
C GLY A 92 4.79 1.44 -6.47
N ILE A 93 3.68 2.11 -6.23
CA ILE A 93 3.53 3.55 -6.50
C ILE A 93 3.48 4.32 -5.19
N GLU A 94 4.42 5.27 -5.01
CA GLU A 94 4.53 6.07 -3.79
C GLU A 94 4.94 7.51 -4.13
N SER A 95 4.26 8.48 -3.53
CA SER A 95 4.52 9.90 -3.74
C SER A 95 5.68 10.47 -2.93
N VAL A 96 6.02 9.82 -1.82
CA VAL A 96 7.11 10.23 -0.94
C VAL A 96 8.44 9.66 -1.44
N GLU A 97 9.31 10.52 -1.96
CA GLU A 97 10.58 10.11 -2.57
C GLU A 97 11.48 9.31 -1.61
N SER A 98 11.56 9.70 -0.34
CA SER A 98 12.37 8.97 0.65
C SER A 98 11.86 7.54 0.85
N ALA A 99 10.54 7.33 0.91
CA ALA A 99 9.94 6.01 1.05
C ALA A 99 10.20 5.14 -0.18
N THR A 100 10.05 5.70 -1.40
CA THR A 100 10.38 4.99 -2.65
C THR A 100 11.86 4.61 -2.71
N ARG A 101 12.77 5.48 -2.25
CA ARG A 101 14.20 5.18 -2.18
C ARG A 101 14.51 4.07 -1.18
N ASP A 102 13.88 4.10 -0.01
CA ASP A 102 14.01 3.06 1.01
C ASP A 102 13.48 1.72 0.49
N ALA A 103 12.34 1.72 -0.20
CA ALA A 103 11.75 0.55 -0.83
C ALA A 103 12.70 -0.09 -1.86
N LYS A 104 13.26 0.71 -2.79
CA LYS A 104 14.24 0.24 -3.79
C LYS A 104 15.48 -0.37 -3.13
N LYS A 105 15.99 0.28 -2.09
CA LYS A 105 17.15 -0.22 -1.33
C LYS A 105 16.83 -1.54 -0.64
N THR A 106 15.69 -1.62 0.05
CA THR A 106 15.24 -2.82 0.75
C THR A 106 15.05 -3.99 -0.23
N ALA A 107 14.40 -3.78 -1.37
CA ALA A 107 14.22 -4.82 -2.38
C ALA A 107 15.56 -5.35 -2.89
N LYS A 108 16.52 -4.46 -3.16
CA LYS A 108 17.88 -4.85 -3.60
C LYS A 108 18.61 -5.68 -2.54
N GLU A 109 18.57 -5.27 -1.27
CA GLU A 109 19.23 -5.98 -0.17
C GLU A 109 18.61 -7.37 0.08
N ASN A 110 17.29 -7.52 -0.13
CA ASN A 110 16.58 -8.80 -0.03
C ASN A 110 16.56 -9.59 -1.35
N LYS A 111 17.30 -9.16 -2.40
CA LYS A 111 17.41 -9.83 -3.70
C LYS A 111 16.07 -10.01 -4.43
N ILE A 112 15.12 -9.10 -4.21
CA ILE A 112 13.81 -9.07 -4.86
C ILE A 112 13.93 -8.28 -6.17
N SER A 113 13.66 -8.92 -7.32
CA SER A 113 13.89 -8.35 -8.64
C SER A 113 12.63 -8.08 -9.47
N ASN A 114 11.49 -8.61 -9.06
CA ASN A 114 10.23 -8.50 -9.80
C ASN A 114 9.35 -7.32 -9.38
N ILE A 115 9.88 -6.39 -8.56
CA ILE A 115 9.19 -5.17 -8.17
C ILE A 115 9.82 -3.98 -8.87
N GLU A 116 8.96 -3.08 -9.38
CA GLU A 116 9.35 -1.76 -9.87
C GLU A 116 8.70 -0.68 -9.00
N PHE A 117 9.51 0.04 -8.23
CA PHE A 117 9.02 1.15 -7.42
C PHE A 117 9.06 2.46 -8.21
N ILE A 118 7.91 3.12 -8.32
CA ILE A 118 7.67 4.36 -9.06
C ILE A 118 7.42 5.48 -8.07
N ASN A 119 8.24 6.54 -8.13
CA ASN A 119 7.95 7.74 -7.34
C ASN A 119 7.03 8.66 -8.12
N GLY A 120 5.84 8.88 -7.60
CA GLY A 120 4.83 9.73 -8.19
C GLY A 120 3.48 9.61 -7.52
N LYS A 121 2.55 10.44 -7.95
CA LYS A 121 1.17 10.39 -7.49
C LYS A 121 0.43 9.23 -8.14
N MET A 122 -0.35 8.50 -7.36
CA MET A 122 -1.06 7.31 -7.80
C MET A 122 -1.92 7.56 -9.05
N GLU A 123 -2.67 8.66 -9.08
CA GLU A 123 -3.54 9.02 -10.19
C GLU A 123 -2.80 9.24 -11.52
N ILE A 124 -1.54 9.69 -11.45
CA ILE A 124 -0.71 9.96 -12.62
C ILE A 124 0.01 8.69 -13.08
N GLU A 125 0.61 7.98 -12.15
CA GLU A 125 1.46 6.85 -12.48
C GLU A 125 0.64 5.61 -12.91
N LEU A 126 -0.55 5.40 -12.32
CA LEU A 126 -1.48 4.38 -12.78
C LEU A 126 -1.89 4.62 -14.24
N GLU A 127 -2.27 5.85 -14.58
CA GLU A 127 -2.64 6.23 -15.95
C GLU A 127 -1.48 5.98 -16.93
N LYS A 128 -0.23 6.28 -16.53
CA LYS A 128 0.96 6.03 -17.36
C LYS A 128 1.19 4.54 -17.60
N LEU A 129 1.02 3.70 -16.57
CA LEU A 129 1.13 2.24 -16.72
C LEU A 129 0.10 1.72 -17.71
N ILE A 130 -1.14 2.15 -17.59
CA ILE A 130 -2.24 1.77 -18.48
C ILE A 130 -1.95 2.22 -19.93
N LYS A 131 -1.53 3.48 -20.13
CA LYS A 131 -1.19 4.00 -21.47
C LYS A 131 -0.02 3.28 -22.12
N LYS A 132 0.88 2.67 -21.35
CA LYS A 132 1.97 1.81 -21.84
C LYS A 132 1.50 0.41 -22.22
N GLY A 133 0.22 0.10 -22.06
CA GLY A 133 -0.33 -1.24 -22.36
C GLY A 133 -0.03 -2.26 -21.25
N THR A 134 0.27 -1.83 -20.02
CA THR A 134 0.47 -2.76 -18.91
C THR A 134 -0.87 -3.38 -18.52
N GLU A 135 -0.99 -4.69 -18.66
CA GLU A 135 -2.12 -5.44 -18.11
C GLU A 135 -1.97 -5.53 -16.60
N ILE A 136 -2.98 -5.08 -15.85
CA ILE A 136 -3.02 -5.09 -14.39
C ILE A 136 -4.10 -6.07 -13.96
N ASP A 137 -3.70 -7.17 -13.36
CA ASP A 137 -4.61 -8.24 -12.91
C ASP A 137 -5.24 -7.92 -11.56
N GLY A 138 -4.55 -7.18 -10.73
CA GLY A 138 -5.04 -6.81 -9.42
C GLY A 138 -4.35 -5.59 -8.82
N ILE A 139 -5.00 -5.01 -7.83
CA ILE A 139 -4.48 -3.82 -7.14
C ILE A 139 -4.69 -3.94 -5.63
N ILE A 140 -3.66 -3.60 -4.86
CA ILE A 140 -3.78 -3.45 -3.42
C ILE A 140 -3.68 -1.98 -3.04
N PHE A 141 -4.57 -1.53 -2.18
CA PHE A 141 -4.60 -0.18 -1.64
C PHE A 141 -4.27 -0.20 -0.15
N ASP A 142 -3.38 0.69 0.27
CA ASP A 142 -3.16 1.07 1.67
C ASP A 142 -3.12 2.60 1.78
N PRO A 143 -4.26 3.28 1.53
CA PRO A 143 -4.30 4.73 1.41
C PRO A 143 -4.24 5.43 2.77
N PRO A 144 -3.92 6.74 2.79
CA PRO A 144 -4.02 7.55 4.00
C PRO A 144 -5.48 7.64 4.49
N ARG A 145 -5.69 8.17 5.72
CA ARG A 145 -7.00 8.28 6.39
C ARG A 145 -8.14 8.91 5.57
N LYS A 146 -7.83 9.71 4.56
CA LYS A 146 -8.81 10.33 3.66
C LYS A 146 -9.44 9.34 2.65
N GLY A 147 -8.92 8.12 2.57
CA GLY A 147 -9.31 7.13 1.57
C GLY A 147 -8.72 7.40 0.20
N ILE A 148 -9.28 6.75 -0.82
CA ILE A 148 -8.84 6.82 -2.21
C ILE A 148 -9.55 7.99 -2.92
N ASP A 149 -8.85 8.64 -3.84
CA ASP A 149 -9.45 9.65 -4.71
C ASP A 149 -10.46 8.97 -5.67
N GLU A 150 -11.64 9.57 -5.82
CA GLU A 150 -12.70 9.03 -6.67
C GLU A 150 -12.26 8.81 -8.12
N LYS A 151 -11.35 9.63 -8.63
CA LYS A 151 -10.78 9.49 -9.98
C LYS A 151 -10.02 8.19 -10.14
N ILE A 152 -9.28 7.77 -9.10
CA ILE A 152 -8.54 6.50 -9.10
C ILE A 152 -9.51 5.33 -9.11
N LEU A 153 -10.55 5.37 -8.27
CA LEU A 153 -11.57 4.32 -8.22
C LEU A 153 -12.29 4.17 -9.57
N LYS A 154 -12.64 5.28 -10.20
CA LYS A 154 -13.24 5.29 -11.55
C LYS A 154 -12.29 4.73 -12.61
N GLU A 155 -11.00 5.07 -12.56
CA GLU A 155 -10.02 4.54 -13.50
C GLU A 155 -9.80 3.04 -13.32
N VAL A 156 -9.70 2.56 -12.07
CA VAL A 156 -9.65 1.13 -11.75
C VAL A 156 -10.85 0.38 -12.31
N ALA A 157 -12.05 0.95 -12.14
CA ALA A 157 -13.28 0.38 -12.66
C ALA A 157 -13.32 0.36 -14.20
N LYS A 158 -12.91 1.46 -14.84
CA LYS A 158 -12.84 1.57 -16.30
C LYS A 158 -11.88 0.53 -16.91
N GLN A 159 -10.78 0.24 -16.23
CA GLN A 159 -9.82 -0.78 -16.66
C GLN A 159 -10.29 -2.21 -16.38
N GLY A 160 -11.38 -2.39 -15.65
CA GLY A 160 -11.91 -3.71 -15.32
C GLY A 160 -10.97 -4.54 -14.45
N ILE A 161 -10.17 -3.90 -13.58
CA ILE A 161 -9.26 -4.61 -12.68
C ILE A 161 -10.09 -5.48 -11.73
N LYS A 162 -9.99 -6.80 -11.91
CA LYS A 162 -10.93 -7.76 -11.30
C LYS A 162 -10.74 -7.94 -9.80
N ASP A 163 -9.52 -7.83 -9.33
CA ASP A 163 -9.12 -8.23 -7.98
C ASP A 163 -8.54 -7.06 -7.19
N ILE A 164 -9.24 -6.66 -6.13
CA ILE A 164 -8.83 -5.54 -5.28
C ILE A 164 -8.75 -6.01 -3.84
N VAL A 165 -7.61 -5.73 -3.20
CA VAL A 165 -7.47 -5.79 -1.74
C VAL A 165 -7.34 -4.36 -1.22
N TYR A 166 -8.09 -4.02 -0.17
CA TYR A 166 -8.09 -2.69 0.42
C TYR A 166 -7.78 -2.78 1.91
N VAL A 167 -6.59 -2.33 2.30
CA VAL A 167 -6.20 -2.09 3.70
C VAL A 167 -6.62 -0.68 4.06
N SER A 168 -7.30 -0.48 5.20
CA SER A 168 -7.83 0.83 5.58
C SER A 168 -7.76 1.06 7.07
N CYS A 169 -7.22 2.21 7.45
CA CYS A 169 -7.23 2.71 8.83
C CYS A 169 -8.48 3.55 9.18
N ASN A 170 -9.47 3.62 8.28
CA ASN A 170 -10.69 4.39 8.49
C ASN A 170 -11.91 3.72 7.84
N PRO A 171 -12.75 3.02 8.65
CA PRO A 171 -13.94 2.33 8.14
C PRO A 171 -14.92 3.24 7.39
N SER A 172 -15.03 4.51 7.77
CA SER A 172 -15.96 5.46 7.12
C SER A 172 -15.54 5.78 5.69
N THR A 173 -14.24 6.03 5.46
CA THR A 173 -13.73 6.26 4.10
C THR A 173 -13.72 4.99 3.27
N PHE A 174 -13.44 3.84 3.87
CA PHE A 174 -13.59 2.54 3.21
C PHE A 174 -15.03 2.32 2.71
N ALA A 175 -16.04 2.56 3.56
CA ALA A 175 -17.45 2.40 3.17
C ALA A 175 -17.85 3.37 2.04
N ARG A 176 -17.35 4.62 2.07
CA ARG A 176 -17.56 5.59 0.99
C ARG A 176 -16.96 5.09 -0.32
N ASP A 177 -15.71 4.62 -0.30
CA ASP A 177 -15.00 4.16 -1.47
C ASP A 177 -15.64 2.89 -2.05
N MET A 178 -16.10 1.99 -1.16
CA MET A 178 -16.88 0.82 -1.55
C MET A 178 -18.21 1.18 -2.23
N LYS A 179 -18.90 2.23 -1.74
CA LYS A 179 -20.13 2.72 -2.38
C LYS A 179 -19.85 3.18 -3.82
N ILE A 180 -18.73 3.85 -4.06
CA ILE A 180 -18.32 4.26 -5.42
C ILE A 180 -18.05 3.03 -6.28
N LEU A 181 -17.22 2.09 -5.82
CA LEU A 181 -16.90 0.87 -6.56
C LEU A 181 -18.14 0.00 -6.84
N SER A 182 -19.10 -0.06 -5.91
CA SER A 182 -20.34 -0.82 -6.12
C SER A 182 -21.18 -0.30 -7.27
N GLY A 183 -21.11 1.01 -7.56
CA GLY A 183 -21.75 1.62 -8.73
C GLY A 183 -21.15 1.15 -10.07
N PHE A 184 -19.97 0.50 -10.04
CA PHE A 184 -19.29 -0.07 -11.20
C PHE A 184 -19.29 -1.61 -11.20
N GLY A 185 -20.15 -2.25 -10.43
CA GLY A 185 -20.28 -3.71 -10.41
C GLY A 185 -19.33 -4.44 -9.44
N TYR A 186 -18.55 -3.73 -8.64
CA TYR A 186 -17.71 -4.37 -7.62
C TYR A 186 -18.51 -4.75 -6.38
N LYS A 187 -18.14 -5.88 -5.77
CA LYS A 187 -18.71 -6.34 -4.50
C LYS A 187 -17.64 -6.58 -3.46
N LEU A 188 -17.93 -6.22 -2.23
CA LEU A 188 -17.16 -6.61 -1.07
C LEU A 188 -17.42 -8.08 -0.78
N ILE A 189 -16.42 -8.93 -0.96
CA ILE A 189 -16.52 -10.39 -0.78
C ILE A 189 -16.23 -10.79 0.65
N LYS A 190 -15.18 -10.18 1.23
CA LYS A 190 -14.76 -10.43 2.61
C LYS A 190 -14.28 -9.12 3.23
N VAL A 191 -14.43 -9.00 4.54
CA VAL A 191 -13.82 -7.94 5.33
C VAL A 191 -13.35 -8.51 6.65
N GLN A 192 -12.13 -8.15 7.06
CA GLN A 192 -11.52 -8.55 8.31
C GLN A 192 -11.05 -7.30 9.05
N PRO A 193 -11.63 -6.98 10.22
CA PRO A 193 -11.07 -5.97 11.10
C PRO A 193 -9.83 -6.50 11.83
N VAL A 194 -8.88 -5.61 12.11
CA VAL A 194 -7.65 -5.87 12.88
C VAL A 194 -7.48 -4.76 13.90
N ASP A 195 -7.38 -5.12 15.17
CA ASP A 195 -7.13 -4.18 16.27
C ASP A 195 -5.63 -3.84 16.33
N MET A 196 -5.23 -2.89 15.47
CA MET A 196 -3.84 -2.44 15.35
C MET A 196 -3.38 -1.68 16.58
N PHE A 197 -4.29 -0.94 17.23
CA PHE A 197 -4.01 -0.08 18.37
C PHE A 197 -4.98 -0.37 19.52
N PRO A 198 -4.79 -1.50 20.25
CA PRO A 198 -5.65 -1.89 21.35
C PRO A 198 -5.89 -0.77 22.37
N GLN A 199 -7.10 -0.70 22.90
CA GLN A 199 -7.57 0.34 23.83
C GLN A 199 -7.67 1.76 23.24
N THR A 200 -7.68 1.88 21.91
CA THR A 200 -8.03 3.11 21.21
C THR A 200 -9.29 2.89 20.37
N ASN A 201 -9.83 3.97 19.80
CA ASN A 201 -10.95 3.88 18.85
C ASN A 201 -10.49 3.65 17.39
N HIS A 202 -9.21 3.37 17.18
CA HIS A 202 -8.66 3.11 15.87
C HIS A 202 -8.73 1.63 15.54
N ILE A 203 -9.32 1.31 14.39
CA ILE A 203 -9.37 -0.04 13.85
C ILE A 203 -8.87 -0.02 12.41
N GLU A 204 -8.06 -0.99 12.08
CA GLU A 204 -7.70 -1.30 10.70
C GLU A 204 -8.65 -2.34 10.14
N LEU A 205 -8.82 -2.37 8.84
CA LEU A 205 -9.55 -3.45 8.18
C LEU A 205 -8.91 -3.81 6.84
N VAL A 206 -9.12 -5.06 6.46
CA VAL A 206 -8.74 -5.57 5.14
C VAL A 206 -10.01 -6.01 4.43
N GLY A 207 -10.26 -5.48 3.24
CA GLY A 207 -11.38 -5.86 2.38
C GLY A 207 -10.89 -6.57 1.12
N LYS A 208 -11.55 -7.67 0.77
CA LYS A 208 -11.47 -8.33 -0.54
C LYS A 208 -12.62 -7.84 -1.39
N ILE A 209 -12.32 -7.25 -2.54
CA ILE A 209 -13.30 -6.64 -3.43
C ILE A 209 -13.09 -7.24 -4.81
N MET A 210 -14.15 -7.63 -5.48
CA MET A 210 -14.09 -8.22 -6.81
C MET A 210 -15.07 -7.56 -7.76
N LEU A 211 -14.64 -7.38 -9.00
CA LEU A 211 -15.55 -7.05 -10.09
C LEU A 211 -16.39 -8.30 -10.41
N MET A 212 -17.70 -8.16 -10.33
CA MET A 212 -18.61 -9.26 -10.67
C MET A 212 -18.83 -9.27 -12.18
N GLU A 213 -18.65 -10.43 -12.80
CA GLU A 213 -19.06 -10.60 -14.19
C GLU A 213 -20.58 -10.52 -14.27
N GLU A 214 -21.11 -9.72 -15.19
CA GLU A 214 -22.53 -9.77 -15.50
C GLU A 214 -22.86 -11.20 -15.93
N LYS A 215 -23.76 -11.84 -15.19
CA LYS A 215 -24.33 -13.11 -15.67
C LYS A 215 -25.14 -12.80 -16.90
N CYS A 216 -24.64 -13.16 -18.08
CA CYS A 216 -25.44 -13.22 -19.30
C CYS A 216 -26.62 -14.17 -19.12
#